data_f657c02cff991bc42ba8df2da3f53857
#
_entry.id   f657c02cff991bc42ba8df2da3f53857
#
_cell.length_a   1.000
_cell.length_b   1.000
_cell.length_c   1.000
_cell.angle_alpha   90.00
_cell.angle_beta   90.00
_cell.angle_gamma   90.00
#
_symmetry.space_group_name_H-M   'P 1'
#
loop_
_entity.id
_entity.type
_entity.pdbx_description
1 polymer ?
#
loop_
_entity_poly.entity_id
_entity_poly.type
_entity_poly.pdbx_seq_one_letter_code
_entity_poly.pdbx_strand_id
1 'polypeptide(L)'
;RGLGDVYKRQFQHSVQLSNLVAEAAREIGANSQLARAGALYHDIGKMDNPAFFTENQHDVNPHEVLTPEQSAKIVIRHVTDGLKRAEKEKLPMEIRNFILEHHGRNLAKYFYTTACNNNGGNPVDPTPFTYPGPNPRSKETSLLMMADATEAASRSLKEYNDETISNLVNKIIDGQIAQGLMKDSPLSFRDVEVVKKVFISRLRTMYHTRISYPELKKPAAKPAQ
;
A
#
# COMPACT_ATOMS: atom_id res chain seq x y z
N ARG A 1 2.31 -24.97 8.61
CA ARG A 1 1.57 -23.71 8.23
C ARG A 1 2.45 -22.55 8.66
N GLY A 2 3.14 -21.84 7.79
CA GLY A 2 3.93 -20.70 8.24
C GLY A 2 4.46 -19.85 7.10
N LEU A 3 5.61 -20.17 6.55
CA LEU A 3 6.28 -19.34 5.54
C LEU A 3 5.52 -19.25 4.22
N GLY A 4 4.90 -20.34 3.76
CA GLY A 4 4.15 -20.35 2.50
C GLY A 4 2.91 -19.44 2.48
N ASP A 5 2.21 -19.28 3.62
CA ASP A 5 1.00 -18.43 3.70
C ASP A 5 1.36 -16.94 3.75
N VAL A 6 2.51 -16.59 4.36
CA VAL A 6 3.04 -15.20 4.39
C VAL A 6 3.38 -14.72 2.98
N TYR A 7 4.18 -15.50 2.24
CA TYR A 7 4.53 -15.17 0.85
C TYR A 7 3.31 -15.07 -0.07
N LYS A 8 2.30 -15.91 0.15
CA LYS A 8 1.08 -15.91 -0.64
C LYS A 8 0.29 -14.62 -0.49
N ARG A 9 0.15 -14.08 0.73
CA ARG A 9 -0.60 -12.84 0.97
C ARG A 9 0.13 -11.63 0.40
N GLN A 10 1.43 -11.51 0.64
CA GLN A 10 2.24 -10.43 0.07
C GLN A 10 2.22 -10.46 -1.45
N PHE A 11 2.34 -11.66 -2.04
CA PHE A 11 2.25 -11.82 -3.48
C PHE A 11 0.87 -11.46 -4.03
N GLN A 12 -0.22 -11.87 -3.36
CA GLN A 12 -1.57 -11.49 -3.77
C GLN A 12 -1.79 -9.97 -3.70
N HIS A 13 -1.30 -9.31 -2.65
CA HIS A 13 -1.32 -7.85 -2.56
C HIS A 13 -0.58 -7.21 -3.74
N SER A 14 0.66 -7.61 -3.99
CA SER A 14 1.46 -7.07 -5.09
C SER A 14 0.81 -7.29 -6.46
N VAL A 15 0.16 -8.44 -6.68
CA VAL A 15 -0.59 -8.72 -7.92
C VAL A 15 -1.81 -7.81 -8.06
N GLN A 16 -2.60 -7.62 -7.01
CA GLN A 16 -3.75 -6.72 -7.05
C GLN A 16 -3.32 -5.29 -7.31
N LEU A 17 -2.29 -4.83 -6.60
CA LEU A 17 -1.71 -3.50 -6.77
C LEU A 17 -1.15 -3.31 -8.18
N SER A 18 -0.45 -4.31 -8.73
CA SER A 18 0.11 -4.26 -10.08
C SER A 18 -0.97 -4.12 -11.16
N ASN A 19 -2.13 -4.74 -10.97
CA ASN A 19 -3.26 -4.58 -11.89
C ASN A 19 -3.86 -3.16 -11.79
N LEU A 20 -3.99 -2.64 -10.59
CA LEU A 20 -4.53 -1.30 -10.33
C LEU A 20 -3.65 -0.21 -10.97
N VAL A 21 -2.34 -0.24 -10.72
CA VAL A 21 -1.41 0.77 -11.28
C VAL A 21 -1.26 0.63 -12.79
N ALA A 22 -1.27 -0.58 -13.34
CA ALA A 22 -1.17 -0.80 -14.78
C ALA A 22 -2.40 -0.27 -15.53
N GLU A 23 -3.59 -0.37 -14.96
CA GLU A 23 -4.79 0.21 -15.54
C GLU A 23 -4.75 1.74 -15.48
N ALA A 24 -4.45 2.31 -14.33
CA ALA A 24 -4.31 3.75 -14.20
C ALA A 24 -3.24 4.32 -15.16
N ALA A 25 -2.09 3.63 -15.28
CA ALA A 25 -1.04 4.01 -16.21
C ALA A 25 -1.54 4.05 -17.67
N ARG A 26 -2.33 3.07 -18.08
CA ARG A 26 -2.91 3.01 -19.43
C ARG A 26 -3.84 4.18 -19.70
N GLU A 27 -4.70 4.51 -18.74
CA GLU A 27 -5.68 5.60 -18.89
C GLU A 27 -5.05 6.99 -19.00
N ILE A 28 -3.84 7.19 -18.45
CA ILE A 28 -3.11 8.47 -18.53
C ILE A 28 -1.96 8.46 -19.54
N GLY A 29 -1.86 7.41 -20.38
CA GLY A 29 -0.81 7.29 -21.38
C GLY A 29 0.60 7.07 -20.83
N ALA A 30 0.72 6.49 -19.62
CA ALA A 30 1.99 6.09 -19.03
C ALA A 30 2.32 4.62 -19.38
N ASN A 31 3.52 4.16 -19.03
CA ASN A 31 3.96 2.80 -19.32
C ASN A 31 3.33 1.78 -18.36
N SER A 32 2.23 1.16 -18.79
CA SER A 32 1.48 0.19 -17.98
C SER A 32 2.25 -1.08 -17.64
N GLN A 33 3.16 -1.53 -18.52
CA GLN A 33 3.99 -2.72 -18.27
C GLN A 33 5.06 -2.43 -17.22
N LEU A 34 5.71 -1.28 -17.32
CA LEU A 34 6.67 -0.82 -16.33
C LEU A 34 6.00 -0.63 -14.95
N ALA A 35 4.83 0.02 -14.92
CA ALA A 35 4.06 0.21 -13.68
C ALA A 35 3.67 -1.13 -13.04
N ARG A 36 3.23 -2.10 -13.85
CA ARG A 36 2.95 -3.47 -13.40
C ARG A 36 4.16 -4.15 -12.79
N ALA A 37 5.29 -4.14 -13.50
CA ALA A 37 6.53 -4.76 -13.04
C ALA A 37 7.03 -4.09 -11.75
N GLY A 38 7.07 -2.75 -11.71
CA GLY A 38 7.48 -1.99 -10.54
C GLY A 38 6.65 -2.31 -9.30
N ALA A 39 5.33 -2.40 -9.44
CA ALA A 39 4.43 -2.75 -8.36
C ALA A 39 4.63 -4.19 -7.82
N LEU A 40 5.10 -5.13 -8.66
CA LEU A 40 5.42 -6.48 -8.19
C LEU A 40 6.68 -6.54 -7.32
N TYR A 41 7.62 -5.62 -7.53
CA TYR A 41 8.92 -5.65 -6.85
C TYR A 41 9.08 -4.59 -5.75
N HIS A 42 8.16 -3.60 -5.63
CA HIS A 42 8.36 -2.45 -4.74
C HIS A 42 8.66 -2.83 -3.30
N ASP A 43 8.09 -3.90 -2.81
CA ASP A 43 8.11 -4.37 -1.43
C ASP A 43 9.05 -5.56 -1.17
N ILE A 44 9.98 -5.87 -2.09
CA ILE A 44 10.87 -7.04 -1.93
C ILE A 44 11.72 -7.00 -0.65
N GLY A 45 11.95 -5.83 -0.09
CA GLY A 45 12.69 -5.66 1.17
C GLY A 45 11.93 -6.13 2.41
N LYS A 46 10.61 -6.29 2.36
CA LYS A 46 9.82 -6.86 3.46
C LYS A 46 10.19 -8.32 3.76
N MET A 47 10.81 -9.00 2.80
CA MET A 47 11.28 -10.37 2.96
C MET A 47 12.35 -10.54 4.05
N ASP A 48 13.05 -9.48 4.44
CA ASP A 48 14.10 -9.55 5.46
C ASP A 48 13.53 -9.57 6.88
N ASN A 49 12.34 -8.97 7.08
CA ASN A 49 11.64 -8.92 8.38
C ASN A 49 10.11 -9.09 8.20
N PRO A 50 9.63 -10.18 7.63
CA PRO A 50 8.24 -10.31 7.18
C PRO A 50 7.21 -10.18 8.32
N ALA A 51 7.52 -10.65 9.53
CA ALA A 51 6.62 -10.62 10.67
C ALA A 51 6.24 -9.20 11.15
N PHE A 52 7.03 -8.18 10.77
CA PHE A 52 6.79 -6.80 11.15
C PHE A 52 5.77 -6.08 10.25
N PHE A 53 5.31 -6.72 9.18
CA PHE A 53 4.34 -6.14 8.25
C PHE A 53 2.96 -6.76 8.46
N THR A 54 1.94 -5.90 8.54
CA THR A 54 0.56 -6.26 8.95
C THR A 54 -0.04 -7.38 8.12
N GLU A 55 0.26 -7.41 6.84
CA GLU A 55 -0.19 -8.46 5.91
C GLU A 55 0.36 -9.85 6.26
N ASN A 56 1.43 -9.90 7.05
CA ASN A 56 2.13 -11.13 7.43
C ASN A 56 1.95 -11.49 8.91
N GLN A 57 1.33 -10.61 9.71
CA GLN A 57 1.07 -10.85 11.12
C GLN A 57 -0.09 -11.84 11.30
N HIS A 58 0.03 -12.71 12.32
CA HIS A 58 -1.00 -13.68 12.72
C HIS A 58 -1.40 -13.44 14.19
N ASP A 59 -0.81 -14.19 15.10
CA ASP A 59 -1.24 -14.20 16.51
C ASP A 59 -0.42 -13.25 17.41
N VAL A 60 0.76 -12.83 16.95
CA VAL A 60 1.67 -11.97 17.72
C VAL A 60 2.07 -10.76 16.88
N ASN A 61 1.90 -9.59 17.45
CA ASN A 61 2.40 -8.34 16.85
C ASN A 61 3.77 -8.00 17.45
N PRO A 62 4.87 -8.15 16.70
CA PRO A 62 6.22 -7.92 17.23
C PRO A 62 6.49 -6.45 17.59
N HIS A 63 5.64 -5.53 17.17
CA HIS A 63 5.75 -4.12 17.53
C HIS A 63 5.33 -3.81 18.97
N GLU A 64 4.60 -4.72 19.65
CA GLU A 64 4.09 -4.49 21.02
C GLU A 64 5.20 -4.36 22.07
N VAL A 65 6.36 -4.96 21.81
CA VAL A 65 7.53 -4.93 22.71
C VAL A 65 8.57 -3.90 22.31
N LEU A 66 8.31 -3.08 21.30
CA LEU A 66 9.22 -2.08 20.75
C LEU A 66 8.70 -0.67 20.99
N THR A 67 9.63 0.32 21.04
CA THR A 67 9.23 1.72 20.98
C THR A 67 8.72 2.09 19.58
N PRO A 68 7.92 3.18 19.44
CA PRO A 68 7.48 3.65 18.13
C PRO A 68 8.64 3.93 17.16
N GLU A 69 9.76 4.46 17.66
CA GLU A 69 10.97 4.75 16.87
C GLU A 69 11.64 3.46 16.37
N GLN A 70 11.74 2.46 17.24
CA GLN A 70 12.31 1.16 16.88
C GLN A 70 11.45 0.48 15.81
N SER A 71 10.14 0.52 15.99
CA SER A 71 9.16 -0.01 15.04
C SER A 71 9.22 0.72 13.68
N ALA A 72 9.25 2.04 13.68
CA ALA A 72 9.40 2.85 12.47
C ALA A 72 10.69 2.52 11.73
N LYS A 73 11.82 2.42 12.44
CA LYS A 73 13.12 2.08 11.86
C LYS A 73 13.09 0.73 11.13
N ILE A 74 12.44 -0.29 11.71
CA ILE A 74 12.32 -1.62 11.08
C ILE A 74 11.46 -1.52 9.82
N VAL A 75 10.31 -0.85 9.90
CA VAL A 75 9.40 -0.74 8.77
C VAL A 75 10.02 0.10 7.64
N ILE A 76 10.61 1.26 7.94
CA ILE A 76 11.24 2.14 6.93
C ILE A 76 12.40 1.42 6.22
N ARG A 77 13.12 0.58 6.94
CA ARG A 77 14.29 -0.12 6.42
C ARG A 77 13.99 -1.04 5.23
N HIS A 78 12.73 -1.50 5.04
CA HIS A 78 12.41 -2.35 3.88
C HIS A 78 12.75 -1.66 2.53
N VAL A 79 12.70 -0.33 2.46
CA VAL A 79 13.07 0.41 1.24
C VAL A 79 14.56 0.23 0.92
N THR A 80 15.42 0.43 1.90
CA THR A 80 16.88 0.29 1.72
C THR A 80 17.33 -1.16 1.57
N ASP A 81 16.69 -2.08 2.28
CA ASP A 81 16.98 -3.52 2.16
C ASP A 81 16.47 -4.05 0.81
N GLY A 82 15.31 -3.59 0.35
CA GLY A 82 14.79 -3.89 -0.99
C GLY A 82 15.71 -3.38 -2.11
N LEU A 83 16.24 -2.17 -1.97
CA LEU A 83 17.21 -1.63 -2.93
C LEU A 83 18.47 -2.48 -3.01
N LYS A 84 19.09 -2.83 -1.87
CA LYS A 84 20.26 -3.70 -1.82
C LYS A 84 20.01 -5.05 -2.50
N ARG A 85 18.84 -5.64 -2.24
CA ARG A 85 18.43 -6.89 -2.89
C ARG A 85 18.28 -6.73 -4.39
N ALA A 86 17.60 -5.66 -4.84
CA ALA A 86 17.44 -5.36 -6.27
C ALA A 86 18.78 -5.11 -6.98
N GLU A 87 19.75 -4.49 -6.30
CA GLU A 87 21.11 -4.30 -6.83
C GLU A 87 21.87 -5.61 -6.95
N LYS A 88 21.80 -6.46 -5.93
CA LYS A 88 22.41 -7.80 -5.93
C LYS A 88 21.87 -8.66 -7.08
N GLU A 89 20.56 -8.61 -7.31
CA GLU A 89 19.87 -9.34 -8.40
C GLU A 89 19.93 -8.61 -9.74
N LYS A 90 20.65 -7.49 -9.82
CA LYS A 90 20.85 -6.68 -11.03
C LYS A 90 19.54 -6.24 -11.71
N LEU A 91 18.52 -5.94 -10.91
CA LEU A 91 17.27 -5.41 -11.46
C LEU A 91 17.53 -4.06 -12.15
N PRO A 92 16.81 -3.74 -13.25
CA PRO A 92 16.92 -2.46 -13.95
C PRO A 92 16.70 -1.26 -13.03
N MET A 93 17.30 -0.11 -13.34
CA MET A 93 17.17 1.11 -12.55
C MET A 93 15.72 1.56 -12.44
N GLU A 94 14.95 1.38 -13.50
CA GLU A 94 13.53 1.70 -13.56
C GLU A 94 12.75 0.95 -12.46
N ILE A 95 13.05 -0.33 -12.24
CA ILE A 95 12.42 -1.14 -11.18
C ILE A 95 12.94 -0.72 -9.79
N ARG A 96 14.22 -0.40 -9.65
CA ARG A 96 14.79 0.09 -8.39
C ARG A 96 14.16 1.42 -7.96
N ASN A 97 13.78 2.29 -8.90
CA ASN A 97 13.08 3.53 -8.61
C ASN A 97 11.73 3.29 -7.93
N PHE A 98 10.98 2.25 -8.29
CA PHE A 98 9.74 1.90 -7.59
C PHE A 98 10.00 1.54 -6.13
N ILE A 99 11.06 0.78 -5.86
CA ILE A 99 11.44 0.41 -4.48
C ILE A 99 11.81 1.66 -3.68
N LEU A 100 12.55 2.59 -4.27
CA LEU A 100 13.01 3.81 -3.60
C LEU A 100 11.89 4.81 -3.37
N GLU A 101 10.99 4.98 -4.33
CA GLU A 101 10.11 6.13 -4.45
C GLU A 101 8.69 5.87 -3.90
N HIS A 102 8.27 4.61 -3.70
CA HIS A 102 6.88 4.30 -3.38
C HIS A 102 6.37 4.88 -2.04
N HIS A 103 7.26 5.21 -1.13
CA HIS A 103 6.92 5.96 0.08
C HIS A 103 7.42 7.41 0.05
N GLY A 104 8.32 7.76 -0.87
CA GLY A 104 8.90 9.09 -0.95
C GLY A 104 9.54 9.52 0.36
N ARG A 105 9.23 10.74 0.79
CA ARG A 105 9.60 11.31 2.09
C ARG A 105 8.39 11.37 3.04
N ASN A 106 7.46 10.45 2.90
CA ASN A 106 6.31 10.36 3.79
C ASN A 106 6.72 9.91 5.19
N LEU A 107 5.81 10.07 6.15
CA LEU A 107 5.97 9.58 7.51
C LEU A 107 5.44 8.14 7.64
N ALA A 108 6.09 7.32 8.45
CA ALA A 108 5.54 6.10 9.01
C ALA A 108 4.47 6.51 10.06
N LYS A 109 3.33 7.00 9.57
CA LYS A 109 2.34 7.80 10.28
C LYS A 109 1.79 7.14 11.53
N TYR A 110 1.55 5.83 11.48
CA TYR A 110 1.07 5.08 12.64
C TYR A 110 2.02 5.24 13.85
N PHE A 111 3.31 4.99 13.63
CA PHE A 111 4.30 5.06 14.70
C PHE A 111 4.57 6.49 15.16
N TYR A 112 4.60 7.44 14.22
CA TYR A 112 4.72 8.87 14.56
C TYR A 112 3.55 9.33 15.44
N THR A 113 2.32 9.00 15.07
CA THR A 113 1.13 9.35 15.86
C THR A 113 1.17 8.69 17.24
N THR A 114 1.61 7.43 17.33
CA THR A 114 1.77 6.71 18.59
C THR A 114 2.82 7.40 19.48
N ALA A 115 3.96 7.82 18.91
CA ALA A 115 4.99 8.56 19.65
C ALA A 115 4.48 9.91 20.18
N CYS A 116 3.74 10.66 19.36
CA CYS A 116 3.09 11.90 19.81
C CYS A 116 2.09 11.65 20.96
N ASN A 117 1.27 10.62 20.85
CA ASN A 117 0.32 10.26 21.90
C ASN A 117 1.04 9.88 23.21
N ASN A 118 2.13 9.13 23.13
CA ASN A 118 2.97 8.79 24.30
C ASN A 118 3.64 10.01 24.90
N ASN A 119 3.82 11.09 24.14
CA ASN A 119 4.34 12.39 24.60
C ASN A 119 3.22 13.37 25.01
N GLY A 120 2.11 12.85 25.52
CA GLY A 120 0.99 13.68 25.98
C GLY A 120 0.25 14.43 24.87
N GLY A 121 0.32 13.93 23.62
CA GLY A 121 -0.29 14.56 22.45
C GLY A 121 0.59 15.65 21.78
N ASN A 122 1.76 15.92 22.34
CA ASN A 122 2.70 16.91 21.75
C ASN A 122 3.48 16.29 20.59
N PRO A 123 3.79 17.08 19.54
CA PRO A 123 4.65 16.64 18.45
C PRO A 123 6.03 16.20 18.95
N VAL A 124 6.55 15.14 18.34
CA VAL A 124 7.94 14.67 18.53
C VAL A 124 8.75 14.96 17.26
N ASP A 125 10.07 14.78 17.31
CA ASP A 125 10.91 14.87 16.11
C ASP A 125 10.43 13.88 15.03
N PRO A 126 10.02 14.33 13.83
CA PRO A 126 9.55 13.45 12.76
C PRO A 126 10.67 12.68 12.06
N THR A 127 11.92 13.05 12.25
CA THR A 127 13.09 12.49 11.53
C THR A 127 13.17 10.97 11.62
N PRO A 128 13.04 10.32 12.80
CA PRO A 128 13.09 8.86 12.92
C PRO A 128 11.94 8.13 12.21
N PHE A 129 10.86 8.85 11.89
CA PHE A 129 9.65 8.32 11.29
C PHE A 129 9.53 8.63 9.79
N THR A 130 10.52 9.34 9.22
CA THR A 130 10.47 9.79 7.82
C THR A 130 11.17 8.80 6.91
N TYR A 131 10.51 8.40 5.82
CA TYR A 131 11.13 7.58 4.78
C TYR A 131 12.24 8.36 4.06
N PRO A 132 13.30 7.67 3.59
CA PRO A 132 14.49 8.33 3.03
C PRO A 132 14.23 9.06 1.71
N GLY A 133 13.19 8.71 0.99
CA GLY A 133 12.92 9.24 -0.35
C GLY A 133 13.83 8.62 -1.40
N PRO A 134 13.89 9.21 -2.60
CA PRO A 134 13.24 10.46 -3.02
C PRO A 134 11.72 10.34 -3.20
N ASN A 135 11.05 11.48 -3.41
CA ASN A 135 9.66 11.49 -3.87
C ASN A 135 9.56 10.95 -5.30
N PRO A 136 8.38 10.49 -5.75
CA PRO A 136 8.18 9.99 -7.10
C PRO A 136 8.57 11.00 -8.17
N ARG A 137 9.30 10.54 -9.21
CA ARG A 137 9.83 11.35 -10.29
C ARG A 137 9.34 10.92 -11.67
N SER A 138 8.53 9.87 -11.74
CA SER A 138 7.85 9.42 -12.96
C SER A 138 6.35 9.30 -12.72
N LYS A 139 5.55 9.23 -13.81
CA LYS A 139 4.11 8.95 -13.68
C LYS A 139 3.89 7.59 -13.01
N GLU A 140 4.65 6.60 -13.40
CA GLU A 140 4.52 5.22 -12.94
C GLU A 140 4.81 5.07 -11.44
N THR A 141 5.89 5.68 -10.95
CA THR A 141 6.23 5.63 -9.50
C THR A 141 5.25 6.46 -8.66
N SER A 142 4.72 7.55 -9.21
CA SER A 142 3.66 8.35 -8.58
C SER A 142 2.36 7.54 -8.44
N LEU A 143 1.98 6.81 -9.51
CA LEU A 143 0.82 5.92 -9.47
C LEU A 143 0.96 4.85 -8.40
N LEU A 144 2.15 4.27 -8.27
CA LEU A 144 2.39 3.25 -7.24
C LEU A 144 2.23 3.83 -5.84
N MET A 145 2.81 4.99 -5.53
CA MET A 145 2.66 5.63 -4.23
C MET A 145 1.19 5.89 -3.89
N MET A 146 0.42 6.41 -4.85
CA MET A 146 -1.01 6.68 -4.66
C MET A 146 -1.79 5.36 -4.44
N ALA A 147 -1.51 4.34 -5.24
CA ALA A 147 -2.23 3.08 -5.22
C ALA A 147 -1.95 2.28 -3.95
N ASP A 148 -0.69 2.19 -3.53
CA ASP A 148 -0.29 1.45 -2.33
C ASP A 148 -0.94 2.06 -1.07
N ALA A 149 -0.84 3.36 -0.90
CA ALA A 149 -1.49 4.05 0.22
C ALA A 149 -3.01 3.91 0.21
N THR A 150 -3.64 3.97 -0.96
CA THR A 150 -5.09 3.86 -1.13
C THR A 150 -5.56 2.43 -0.84
N GLU A 151 -4.86 1.42 -1.36
CA GLU A 151 -5.19 0.02 -1.12
C GLU A 151 -5.01 -0.35 0.36
N ALA A 152 -3.91 0.05 0.97
CA ALA A 152 -3.67 -0.19 2.39
C ALA A 152 -4.75 0.46 3.27
N ALA A 153 -5.12 1.71 3.01
CA ALA A 153 -6.16 2.41 3.76
C ALA A 153 -7.55 1.81 3.54
N SER A 154 -7.83 1.27 2.35
CA SER A 154 -9.11 0.66 2.03
C SER A 154 -9.45 -0.56 2.89
N ARG A 155 -8.43 -1.27 3.39
CA ARG A 155 -8.63 -2.44 4.29
C ARG A 155 -9.24 -2.08 5.64
N SER A 156 -9.15 -0.82 6.05
CA SER A 156 -9.67 -0.31 7.32
C SER A 156 -11.08 0.27 7.20
N LEU A 157 -11.68 0.28 6.01
CA LEU A 157 -13.06 0.71 5.81
C LEU A 157 -14.01 -0.26 6.52
N LYS A 158 -14.97 0.29 7.25
CA LYS A 158 -16.04 -0.48 7.90
C LYS A 158 -17.15 -0.86 6.92
N GLU A 159 -17.38 0.00 5.95
CA GLU A 159 -18.38 -0.16 4.90
C GLU A 159 -17.77 0.15 3.53
N TYR A 160 -18.15 -0.63 2.54
CA TYR A 160 -17.65 -0.50 1.17
C TYR A 160 -18.80 -0.05 0.25
N ASN A 161 -19.10 1.23 0.30
CA ASN A 161 -20.06 1.87 -0.62
C ASN A 161 -19.37 2.96 -1.44
N ASP A 162 -20.10 3.51 -2.40
CA ASP A 162 -19.59 4.51 -3.35
C ASP A 162 -19.03 5.75 -2.66
N GLU A 163 -19.68 6.19 -1.60
CA GLU A 163 -19.31 7.39 -0.86
C GLU A 163 -18.04 7.14 -0.04
N THR A 164 -17.98 6.05 0.73
CA THR A 164 -16.82 5.74 1.58
C THR A 164 -15.57 5.48 0.76
N ILE A 165 -15.69 4.78 -0.39
CA ILE A 165 -14.57 4.52 -1.29
C ILE A 165 -14.10 5.83 -1.96
N SER A 166 -15.02 6.65 -2.47
CA SER A 166 -14.67 7.92 -3.10
C SER A 166 -13.99 8.89 -2.12
N ASN A 167 -14.54 9.02 -0.91
CA ASN A 167 -13.98 9.86 0.13
C ASN A 167 -12.58 9.39 0.53
N LEU A 168 -12.36 8.07 0.64
CA LEU A 168 -11.05 7.50 0.95
C LEU A 168 -10.02 7.85 -0.13
N VAL A 169 -10.33 7.56 -1.41
CA VAL A 169 -9.42 7.81 -2.53
C VAL A 169 -9.04 9.27 -2.62
N ASN A 170 -10.02 10.17 -2.56
CA ASN A 170 -9.78 11.62 -2.57
C ASN A 170 -8.92 12.04 -1.39
N LYS A 171 -9.26 11.63 -0.17
CA LYS A 171 -8.49 11.98 1.04
C LYS A 171 -7.03 11.55 0.97
N ILE A 172 -6.75 10.35 0.46
CA ILE A 172 -5.38 9.83 0.36
C ILE A 172 -4.59 10.60 -0.70
N ILE A 173 -5.12 10.70 -1.92
CA ILE A 173 -4.41 11.33 -3.04
C ILE A 173 -4.22 12.83 -2.80
N ASP A 174 -5.28 13.55 -2.42
CA ASP A 174 -5.20 14.99 -2.14
C ASP A 174 -4.29 15.27 -0.94
N GLY A 175 -4.29 14.38 0.05
CA GLY A 175 -3.38 14.44 1.19
C GLY A 175 -1.91 14.30 0.78
N GLN A 176 -1.57 13.38 -0.12
CA GLN A 176 -0.21 13.22 -0.65
C GLN A 176 0.24 14.45 -1.45
N ILE A 177 -0.65 15.03 -2.24
CA ILE A 177 -0.39 16.27 -3.00
C ILE A 177 -0.16 17.44 -2.03
N ALA A 178 -1.05 17.64 -1.06
CA ALA A 178 -0.95 18.71 -0.08
C ALA A 178 0.31 18.63 0.79
N GLN A 179 0.81 17.43 1.07
CA GLN A 179 2.07 17.19 1.77
C GLN A 179 3.31 17.40 0.88
N GLY A 180 3.14 17.74 -0.40
CA GLY A 180 4.22 17.95 -1.35
C GLY A 180 4.94 16.67 -1.79
N LEU A 181 4.36 15.50 -1.56
CA LEU A 181 4.96 14.23 -1.97
C LEU A 181 4.97 14.05 -3.49
N MET A 182 4.11 14.77 -4.20
CA MET A 182 4.00 14.75 -5.67
C MET A 182 4.71 15.93 -6.37
N LYS A 183 5.50 16.73 -5.64
CA LYS A 183 6.13 17.94 -6.20
C LYS A 183 7.10 17.68 -7.35
N ASP A 184 7.72 16.50 -7.38
CA ASP A 184 8.67 16.08 -8.41
C ASP A 184 8.01 15.19 -9.48
N SER A 185 6.71 14.93 -9.35
CA SER A 185 5.93 14.09 -10.24
C SER A 185 5.53 14.84 -11.52
N PRO A 186 5.63 14.21 -12.71
CA PRO A 186 5.15 14.79 -13.96
C PRO A 186 3.65 14.60 -14.21
N LEU A 187 2.87 14.16 -13.21
CA LEU A 187 1.42 14.04 -13.32
C LEU A 187 0.77 15.42 -13.46
N SER A 188 -0.09 15.58 -14.44
CA SER A 188 -0.97 16.74 -14.54
C SER A 188 -2.17 16.60 -13.57
N PHE A 189 -2.84 17.70 -13.24
CA PHE A 189 -4.10 17.67 -12.49
C PHE A 189 -5.16 16.80 -13.18
N ARG A 190 -5.19 16.81 -14.53
CA ARG A 190 -6.07 15.94 -15.31
C ARG A 190 -5.75 14.46 -15.10
N ASP A 191 -4.46 14.10 -15.10
CA ASP A 191 -4.04 12.73 -14.84
C ASP A 191 -4.50 12.28 -13.45
N VAL A 192 -4.35 13.13 -12.44
CA VAL A 192 -4.78 12.84 -11.06
C VAL A 192 -6.29 12.54 -10.99
N GLU A 193 -7.12 13.33 -11.66
CA GLU A 193 -8.57 13.08 -11.67
C GLU A 193 -8.94 11.77 -12.38
N VAL A 194 -8.22 11.39 -13.45
CA VAL A 194 -8.39 10.09 -14.11
C VAL A 194 -7.99 8.96 -13.18
N VAL A 195 -6.84 9.08 -12.51
CA VAL A 195 -6.33 8.09 -11.55
C VAL A 195 -7.32 7.85 -10.41
N LYS A 196 -7.89 8.92 -9.82
CA LYS A 196 -8.92 8.81 -8.78
C LYS A 196 -10.11 7.98 -9.26
N LYS A 197 -10.63 8.26 -10.47
CA LYS A 197 -11.76 7.52 -11.05
C LYS A 197 -11.44 6.04 -11.24
N VAL A 198 -10.25 5.71 -11.73
CA VAL A 198 -9.80 4.32 -11.91
C VAL A 198 -9.73 3.61 -10.56
N PHE A 199 -9.12 4.24 -9.56
CA PHE A 199 -8.98 3.63 -8.22
C PHE A 199 -10.34 3.39 -7.57
N ILE A 200 -11.27 4.36 -7.64
CA ILE A 200 -12.63 4.22 -7.13
C ILE A 200 -13.33 3.04 -7.80
N SER A 201 -13.30 2.98 -9.13
CA SER A 201 -13.94 1.91 -9.90
C SER A 201 -13.38 0.53 -9.54
N ARG A 202 -12.06 0.42 -9.41
CA ARG A 202 -11.38 -0.85 -9.08
C ARG A 202 -11.62 -1.30 -7.65
N LEU A 203 -11.56 -0.40 -6.69
CA LEU A 203 -11.88 -0.74 -5.31
C LEU A 203 -13.33 -1.22 -5.16
N ARG A 204 -14.28 -0.58 -5.83
CA ARG A 204 -15.67 -1.08 -5.90
C ARG A 204 -15.73 -2.53 -6.37
N THR A 205 -15.12 -2.82 -7.50
CA THR A 205 -15.11 -4.19 -8.06
C THR A 205 -14.46 -5.18 -7.10
N MET A 206 -13.34 -4.82 -6.47
CA MET A 206 -12.62 -5.69 -5.53
C MET A 206 -13.47 -6.05 -4.30
N TYR A 207 -14.30 -5.13 -3.83
CA TYR A 207 -15.11 -5.35 -2.63
C TYR A 207 -16.51 -5.88 -2.93
N HIS A 208 -17.12 -5.57 -4.08
CA HIS A 208 -18.40 -6.17 -4.50
C HIS A 208 -18.29 -7.68 -4.75
N THR A 209 -17.16 -8.18 -5.24
CA THR A 209 -16.93 -9.63 -5.41
C THR A 209 -16.80 -10.40 -4.09
N ARG A 210 -16.74 -9.70 -2.94
CA ARG A 210 -16.71 -10.33 -1.61
C ARG A 210 -18.08 -10.47 -0.94
N ILE A 211 -19.16 -10.08 -1.60
CA ILE A 211 -20.52 -10.37 -1.11
C ILE A 211 -20.73 -11.88 -1.24
N SER A 212 -20.73 -12.59 -0.11
CA SER A 212 -21.06 -14.02 -0.09
C SER A 212 -22.49 -14.22 -0.53
N TYR A 213 -22.68 -14.99 -1.60
CA TYR A 213 -24.02 -15.46 -1.96
C TYR A 213 -24.60 -16.27 -0.80
N PRO A 214 -25.87 -16.02 -0.41
CA PRO A 214 -26.51 -16.80 0.63
C PRO A 214 -26.54 -18.27 0.21
N GLU A 215 -26.04 -19.16 1.07
CA GLU A 215 -26.15 -20.59 0.85
C GLU A 215 -27.60 -21.02 0.92
N LEU A 216 -28.06 -21.87 -0.03
CA LEU A 216 -29.36 -22.52 0.00
C LEU A 216 -29.45 -23.34 1.30
N LYS A 217 -30.33 -22.94 2.20
CA LYS A 217 -30.67 -23.77 3.37
C LYS A 217 -31.20 -25.09 2.90
N LYS A 218 -30.54 -26.18 3.27
CA LYS A 218 -31.07 -27.55 3.00
C LYS A 218 -32.47 -27.65 3.62
N PRO A 219 -33.46 -28.20 2.87
CA PRO A 219 -34.78 -28.44 3.45
C PRO A 219 -34.66 -29.29 4.72
N ALA A 220 -35.41 -28.92 5.76
CA ALA A 220 -35.47 -29.74 6.96
C ALA A 220 -35.96 -31.15 6.59
N ALA A 221 -35.22 -32.17 7.04
CA ALA A 221 -35.63 -33.55 6.84
C ALA A 221 -37.03 -33.76 7.44
N LYS A 222 -38.00 -34.29 6.64
CA LYS A 222 -39.31 -34.67 7.14
C LYS A 222 -39.12 -35.72 8.24
N PRO A 223 -39.84 -35.61 9.37
CA PRO A 223 -39.80 -36.66 10.37
C PRO A 223 -40.32 -37.97 9.75
N ALA A 224 -39.59 -39.07 9.99
CA ALA A 224 -40.01 -40.40 9.58
C ALA A 224 -41.32 -40.73 10.32
N GLN A 225 -42.33 -41.19 9.55
CA GLN A 225 -43.56 -41.77 10.08
C GLN A 225 -43.30 -43.20 10.55
#